data_9d1e1e5cd93d6442481ea99608cc3aca
#
_entry.id   9d1e1e5cd93d6442481ea99608cc3aca
#
_cell.length_a   1.000
_cell.length_b   1.000
_cell.length_c   1.000
_cell.angle_alpha   90.00
_cell.angle_beta   90.00
_cell.angle_gamma   90.00
#
_symmetry.space_group_name_H-M   'P 1'
#
loop_
_entity.id
_entity.type
_entity.pdbx_description
1 polymer ?
#
loop_
_entity_poly.entity_id
_entity_poly.type
_entity_poly.pdbx_seq_one_letter_code
_entity_poly.pdbx_strand_id
1 'polypeptide(L)'
;MYGLLRPLLFRLEAERAHGLGLRSLDALHGLHLTRLLGTRAQPFPTRAFGLTFPNPVGLAAGLDKNGAHIDALFALGFGSVEIGTVTPRAQPGNPQPRLFRLPKHRALINRLGFNNEGVDALVRNVGRARHRSGPLGINIGKNRDTPNESAERDYLHCLERVYPLADYVTV
;
A
#
# COMPACT_ATOMS: atom_id res chain seq x y z
N MET A 1 1.30 9.71 -22.26
CA MET A 1 1.32 8.25 -22.16
C MET A 1 0.10 7.70 -21.43
N TYR A 2 -0.21 8.10 -20.19
CA TYR A 2 -1.38 7.59 -19.44
C TYR A 2 -2.71 7.76 -20.20
N GLY A 3 -2.96 8.89 -20.86
CA GLY A 3 -4.19 9.15 -21.62
C GLY A 3 -4.48 8.12 -22.72
N LEU A 4 -3.45 7.54 -23.34
CA LEU A 4 -3.59 6.49 -24.35
C LEU A 4 -3.84 5.12 -23.74
N LEU A 5 -3.23 4.83 -22.57
CA LEU A 5 -3.38 3.55 -21.87
C LEU A 5 -4.66 3.47 -21.04
N ARG A 6 -5.16 4.60 -20.55
CA ARG A 6 -6.35 4.66 -19.70
C ARG A 6 -7.58 3.96 -20.28
N PRO A 7 -7.99 4.19 -21.54
CA PRO A 7 -9.16 3.52 -22.11
C PRO A 7 -9.02 2.00 -22.12
N LEU A 8 -7.81 1.49 -22.36
CA LEU A 8 -7.52 0.06 -22.35
C LEU A 8 -7.59 -0.52 -20.93
N LEU A 9 -6.95 0.14 -19.97
CA LEU A 9 -6.99 -0.26 -18.57
C LEU A 9 -8.40 -0.20 -17.98
N PHE A 10 -9.24 0.70 -18.46
CA PHE A 10 -10.62 0.83 -18.00
C PHE A 10 -11.58 -0.24 -18.54
N ARG A 11 -11.17 -1.01 -19.56
CA ARG A 11 -11.89 -2.22 -20.00
C ARG A 11 -11.69 -3.40 -19.05
N LEU A 12 -10.59 -3.39 -18.28
CA LEU A 12 -10.34 -4.42 -17.27
C LEU A 12 -11.16 -4.12 -16.01
N GLU A 13 -11.54 -5.18 -15.32
CA GLU A 13 -12.08 -5.08 -13.97
C GLU A 13 -11.08 -4.33 -13.06
N ALA A 14 -11.61 -3.53 -12.11
CA ALA A 14 -10.79 -2.56 -11.39
C ALA A 14 -9.68 -3.19 -10.53
N GLU A 15 -9.97 -4.30 -9.81
CA GLU A 15 -8.96 -4.99 -9.00
C GLU A 15 -7.92 -5.73 -9.86
N ARG A 16 -8.33 -6.26 -11.04
CA ARG A 16 -7.40 -6.86 -12.01
C ARG A 16 -6.44 -5.81 -12.57
N ALA A 17 -6.97 -4.64 -12.93
CA ALA A 17 -6.15 -3.53 -13.41
C ALA A 17 -5.16 -3.05 -12.33
N HIS A 18 -5.60 -3.00 -11.07
CA HIS A 18 -4.74 -2.68 -9.92
C HIS A 18 -3.59 -3.68 -9.78
N GLY A 19 -3.88 -4.98 -9.72
CA GLY A 19 -2.85 -6.01 -9.61
C GLY A 19 -1.88 -6.05 -10.80
N LEU A 20 -2.40 -5.79 -12.03
CA LEU A 20 -1.55 -5.68 -13.22
C LEU A 20 -0.63 -4.46 -13.12
N GLY A 21 -1.15 -3.31 -12.67
CA GLY A 21 -0.38 -2.08 -12.49
C GLY A 21 0.78 -2.27 -11.51
N LEU A 22 0.54 -2.85 -10.35
CA LEU A 22 1.57 -3.10 -9.34
C LEU A 22 2.63 -4.09 -9.83
N ARG A 23 2.23 -5.21 -10.44
CA ARG A 23 3.20 -6.18 -11.04
C ARG A 23 4.02 -5.56 -12.16
N SER A 24 3.42 -4.71 -12.99
CA SER A 24 4.15 -3.99 -14.03
C SER A 24 5.16 -3.01 -13.43
N LEU A 25 4.81 -2.36 -12.32
CA LEU A 25 5.71 -1.47 -11.60
C LEU A 25 6.92 -2.22 -11.04
N ASP A 26 6.71 -3.41 -10.45
CA ASP A 26 7.82 -4.27 -9.99
C ASP A 26 8.74 -4.69 -11.14
N ALA A 27 8.16 -5.10 -12.27
CA ALA A 27 8.94 -5.47 -13.44
C ALA A 27 9.80 -4.31 -13.94
N LEU A 28 9.24 -3.10 -14.02
CA LEU A 28 9.96 -1.89 -14.40
C LEU A 28 11.05 -1.53 -13.36
N HIS A 29 10.76 -1.73 -12.08
CA HIS A 29 11.74 -1.53 -11.01
C HIS A 29 12.91 -2.52 -11.15
N GLY A 30 12.62 -3.80 -11.32
CA GLY A 30 13.63 -4.84 -11.53
C GLY A 30 14.52 -4.62 -12.77
N LEU A 31 13.96 -3.97 -13.80
CA LEU A 31 14.70 -3.56 -15.00
C LEU A 31 15.38 -2.20 -14.86
N HIS A 32 15.34 -1.56 -13.70
CA HIS A 32 15.84 -0.20 -13.44
C HIS A 32 15.21 0.90 -14.31
N LEU A 33 14.01 0.66 -14.86
CA LEU A 33 13.29 1.55 -15.76
C LEU A 33 12.29 2.48 -15.02
N THR A 34 12.12 2.35 -13.72
CA THR A 34 11.23 3.24 -12.93
C THR A 34 11.59 4.71 -13.06
N ARG A 35 12.87 5.02 -13.31
CA ARG A 35 13.32 6.39 -13.57
C ARG A 35 12.70 7.03 -14.82
N LEU A 36 12.15 6.23 -15.74
CA LEU A 36 11.44 6.70 -16.93
C LEU A 36 9.97 7.07 -16.63
N LEU A 37 9.42 6.58 -15.52
CA LEU A 37 8.03 6.79 -15.12
C LEU A 37 7.83 8.01 -14.23
N GLY A 38 8.85 8.38 -13.47
CA GLY A 38 8.76 9.43 -12.46
C GLY A 38 9.53 10.70 -12.83
N THR A 39 8.94 11.84 -12.57
CA THR A 39 9.71 13.06 -12.34
C THR A 39 10.45 12.88 -11.02
N ARG A 40 11.74 13.16 -10.99
CA ARG A 40 12.48 13.23 -9.73
C ARG A 40 11.73 14.18 -8.80
N ALA A 41 11.20 13.64 -7.69
CA ALA A 41 10.61 14.48 -6.67
C ALA A 41 11.68 15.50 -6.23
N GLN A 42 11.32 16.78 -6.25
CA GLN A 42 12.21 17.82 -5.72
C GLN A 42 12.42 17.52 -4.23
N PRO A 43 13.66 17.52 -3.76
CA PRO A 43 13.93 17.35 -2.32
C PRO A 43 13.29 18.52 -1.56
N PHE A 44 12.38 18.19 -0.67
CA PHE A 44 11.79 19.14 0.27
C PHE A 44 11.70 18.46 1.64
N PRO A 45 12.85 18.29 2.33
CA PRO A 45 12.90 17.56 3.57
C PRO A 45 11.96 18.15 4.60
N THR A 46 11.06 17.32 5.12
CA THR A 46 10.06 17.69 6.11
C THR A 46 10.27 16.85 7.36
N ARG A 47 10.20 17.47 8.55
CA ARG A 47 10.30 16.77 9.83
C ARG A 47 8.93 16.72 10.50
N ALA A 48 8.50 15.53 10.90
CA ALA A 48 7.30 15.31 11.69
C ALA A 48 7.47 14.06 12.56
N PHE A 49 6.94 14.08 13.78
CA PHE A 49 6.95 12.96 14.73
C PHE A 49 8.36 12.35 14.99
N GLY A 50 9.38 13.18 14.95
CA GLY A 50 10.77 12.71 15.09
C GLY A 50 11.37 12.08 13.84
N LEU A 51 10.61 11.91 12.78
CA LEU A 51 11.02 11.34 11.50
C LEU A 51 11.40 12.43 10.49
N THR A 52 12.30 12.09 9.57
CA THR A 52 12.64 12.94 8.43
C THR A 52 12.12 12.32 7.14
N PHE A 53 11.28 13.06 6.43
CA PHE A 53 10.69 12.70 5.13
C PHE A 53 11.48 13.43 4.03
N PRO A 54 11.96 12.76 2.98
CA PRO A 54 12.67 13.41 1.86
C PRO A 54 11.83 14.46 1.13
N ASN A 55 10.51 14.29 1.13
CA ASN A 55 9.51 15.25 0.67
C ASN A 55 8.16 14.96 1.36
N PRO A 56 7.20 15.90 1.36
CA PRO A 56 5.95 15.77 2.12
C PRO A 56 4.90 14.89 1.43
N VAL A 57 5.17 14.30 0.27
CA VAL A 57 4.20 13.49 -0.46
C VAL A 57 4.35 12.03 -0.09
N GLY A 58 3.43 11.50 0.69
CA GLY A 58 3.38 10.09 1.08
C GLY A 58 2.33 9.31 0.30
N LEU A 59 2.57 8.01 0.13
CA LEU A 59 1.57 7.06 -0.34
C LEU A 59 0.77 6.54 0.86
N ALA A 60 -0.55 6.69 0.82
CA ALA A 60 -1.44 6.19 1.86
C ALA A 60 -1.66 4.67 1.75
N ALA A 61 -2.01 4.04 2.87
CA ALA A 61 -2.43 2.64 2.92
C ALA A 61 -3.61 2.35 1.98
N GLY A 62 -3.74 1.09 1.58
CA GLY A 62 -4.80 0.59 0.72
C GLY A 62 -4.36 0.25 -0.71
N LEU A 63 -3.26 0.84 -1.20
CA LEU A 63 -2.70 0.50 -2.50
C LEU A 63 -1.91 -0.82 -2.43
N ASP A 64 -0.93 -0.92 -1.55
CA ASP A 64 -0.16 -2.14 -1.27
C ASP A 64 -0.52 -2.68 0.13
N LYS A 65 -1.54 -3.53 0.19
CA LYS A 65 -2.05 -4.01 1.48
C LYS A 65 -1.16 -5.05 2.14
N ASN A 66 -0.34 -5.73 1.35
CA ASN A 66 0.49 -6.84 1.82
C ASN A 66 1.98 -6.48 1.90
N GLY A 67 2.36 -5.25 1.54
CA GLY A 67 3.76 -4.83 1.52
C GLY A 67 4.62 -5.55 0.47
N ALA A 68 4.01 -5.94 -0.65
CA ALA A 68 4.69 -6.70 -1.68
C ALA A 68 5.47 -5.85 -2.68
N HIS A 69 5.23 -4.53 -2.73
CA HIS A 69 5.68 -3.62 -3.77
C HIS A 69 6.50 -2.42 -3.24
N ILE A 70 7.01 -2.50 -2.02
CA ILE A 70 7.61 -1.38 -1.26
C ILE A 70 8.73 -0.69 -2.06
N ASP A 71 9.72 -1.45 -2.55
CA ASP A 71 10.88 -0.90 -3.26
C ASP A 71 10.47 -0.17 -4.55
N ALA A 72 9.53 -0.76 -5.29
CA ALA A 72 9.02 -0.18 -6.52
C ALA A 72 8.21 1.10 -6.27
N LEU A 73 7.46 1.15 -5.17
CA LEU A 73 6.69 2.33 -4.75
C LEU A 73 7.63 3.47 -4.31
N PHE A 74 8.65 3.20 -3.51
CA PHE A 74 9.65 4.22 -3.18
C PHE A 74 10.41 4.72 -4.42
N ALA A 75 10.65 3.85 -5.39
CA ALA A 75 11.31 4.23 -6.65
C ALA A 75 10.49 5.23 -7.50
N LEU A 76 9.19 5.40 -7.23
CA LEU A 76 8.35 6.46 -7.81
C LEU A 76 8.60 7.84 -7.19
N GLY A 77 9.34 7.92 -6.07
CA GLY A 77 9.74 9.18 -5.45
C GLY A 77 8.85 9.63 -4.28
N PHE A 78 8.01 8.77 -3.72
CA PHE A 78 7.27 9.09 -2.49
C PHE A 78 8.23 9.35 -1.33
N GLY A 79 7.93 10.37 -0.52
CA GLY A 79 8.66 10.71 0.70
C GLY A 79 8.37 9.75 1.85
N SER A 80 7.23 9.05 1.81
CA SER A 80 6.88 7.93 2.69
C SER A 80 5.95 6.97 1.96
N VAL A 81 5.94 5.72 2.40
CA VAL A 81 4.99 4.71 1.91
C VAL A 81 4.30 4.10 3.12
N GLU A 82 2.96 4.09 3.12
CA GLU A 82 2.17 3.39 4.11
C GLU A 82 1.53 2.16 3.46
N ILE A 83 1.82 0.98 4.00
CA ILE A 83 1.28 -0.31 3.56
C ILE A 83 0.17 -0.78 4.51
N GLY A 84 -0.68 -1.69 4.07
CA GLY A 84 -1.83 -2.18 4.83
C GLY A 84 -3.15 -1.67 4.23
N THR A 85 -4.28 -1.75 4.92
CA THR A 85 -4.47 -2.25 6.28
C THR A 85 -4.30 -3.76 6.32
N VAL A 86 -3.52 -4.24 7.28
CA VAL A 86 -3.32 -5.67 7.54
C VAL A 86 -4.03 -6.08 8.82
N THR A 87 -4.52 -7.32 8.86
CA THR A 87 -5.17 -7.94 10.02
C THR A 87 -4.36 -9.14 10.52
N PRO A 88 -4.56 -9.61 11.76
CA PRO A 88 -3.84 -10.78 12.27
C PRO A 88 -3.86 -11.97 11.32
N ARG A 89 -5.05 -12.38 10.89
CA ARG A 89 -5.26 -13.46 9.92
C ARG A 89 -5.60 -12.89 8.55
N ALA A 90 -5.24 -13.63 7.51
CA ALA A 90 -5.71 -13.35 6.15
C ALA A 90 -7.24 -13.30 6.10
N GLN A 91 -7.78 -12.37 5.31
CA GLN A 91 -9.22 -12.32 5.05
C GLN A 91 -9.50 -11.88 3.61
N PRO A 92 -10.52 -12.45 2.95
CA PRO A 92 -10.83 -12.18 1.56
C PRO A 92 -11.46 -10.80 1.33
N GLY A 93 -11.96 -10.15 2.39
CA GLY A 93 -12.77 -8.93 2.28
C GLY A 93 -14.20 -9.21 1.84
N ASN A 94 -14.86 -8.19 1.30
CA ASN A 94 -16.24 -8.29 0.84
C ASN A 94 -16.33 -9.03 -0.52
N PRO A 95 -17.49 -9.63 -0.86
CA PRO A 95 -17.72 -10.23 -2.17
C PRO A 95 -17.53 -9.22 -3.32
N GLN A 96 -17.01 -9.71 -4.44
CA GLN A 96 -16.89 -8.94 -5.68
C GLN A 96 -18.23 -8.88 -6.43
N PRO A 97 -18.50 -7.80 -7.21
CA PRO A 97 -17.68 -6.60 -7.40
C PRO A 97 -17.74 -5.67 -6.18
N ARG A 98 -16.60 -5.06 -5.84
CA ARG A 98 -16.42 -4.23 -4.64
C ARG A 98 -15.60 -2.96 -4.86
N LEU A 99 -15.23 -2.68 -6.11
CA LEU A 99 -14.51 -1.48 -6.53
C LEU A 99 -15.14 -0.97 -7.83
N PHE A 100 -15.66 0.26 -7.80
CA PHE A 100 -16.42 0.85 -8.90
C PHE A 100 -15.78 2.17 -9.33
N ARG A 101 -15.54 2.30 -10.64
CA ARG A 101 -15.03 3.54 -11.23
C ARG A 101 -16.19 4.44 -11.63
N LEU A 102 -16.06 5.73 -11.34
CA LEU A 102 -16.97 6.78 -11.78
C LEU A 102 -16.21 7.74 -12.70
N PRO A 103 -15.98 7.38 -13.99
CA PRO A 103 -15.08 8.14 -14.87
C PRO A 103 -15.51 9.59 -15.09
N LYS A 104 -16.82 9.85 -15.17
CA LYS A 104 -17.40 11.19 -15.34
C LYS A 104 -17.08 12.10 -14.15
N HIS A 105 -16.99 11.54 -12.94
CA HIS A 105 -16.74 12.26 -11.69
C HIS A 105 -15.29 12.16 -11.23
N ARG A 106 -14.41 11.50 -12.01
CA ARG A 106 -13.00 11.20 -11.62
C ARG A 106 -12.91 10.61 -10.23
N ALA A 107 -13.83 9.71 -9.87
CA ALA A 107 -13.97 9.14 -8.53
C ALA A 107 -14.01 7.61 -8.56
N LEU A 108 -13.80 7.02 -7.39
CA LEU A 108 -13.91 5.60 -7.11
C LEU A 108 -14.84 5.40 -5.91
N ILE A 109 -15.68 4.38 -5.97
CA ILE A 109 -16.40 3.85 -4.82
C ILE A 109 -15.83 2.48 -4.53
N ASN A 110 -15.53 2.20 -3.27
CA ASN A 110 -15.09 0.87 -2.87
C ASN A 110 -15.77 0.40 -1.57
N ARG A 111 -15.84 -0.92 -1.45
CA ARG A 111 -16.24 -1.65 -0.24
C ARG A 111 -15.35 -2.87 -0.08
N LEU A 112 -14.03 -2.68 -0.09
CA LEU A 112 -13.03 -3.76 -0.16
C LEU A 112 -13.09 -4.70 1.06
N GLY A 113 -13.37 -4.17 2.27
CA GLY A 113 -13.50 -4.97 3.49
C GLY A 113 -12.17 -5.50 4.00
N PHE A 114 -11.10 -4.71 3.89
CA PHE A 114 -9.75 -5.02 4.38
C PHE A 114 -9.21 -6.38 3.90
N ASN A 115 -9.41 -6.70 2.60
CA ASN A 115 -8.82 -7.89 2.01
C ASN A 115 -7.29 -7.84 2.10
N ASN A 116 -6.69 -8.85 2.73
CA ASN A 116 -5.25 -8.94 2.93
C ASN A 116 -4.83 -10.39 3.24
N GLU A 117 -3.52 -10.66 3.22
CA GLU A 117 -2.93 -11.99 3.42
C GLU A 117 -2.47 -12.26 4.86
N GLY A 118 -2.84 -11.38 5.80
CA GLY A 118 -2.47 -11.48 7.21
C GLY A 118 -1.09 -10.89 7.53
N VAL A 119 -0.89 -10.57 8.81
CA VAL A 119 0.31 -9.86 9.29
C VAL A 119 1.60 -10.64 9.03
N ASP A 120 1.59 -11.97 9.10
CA ASP A 120 2.79 -12.77 8.86
C ASP A 120 3.25 -12.71 7.39
N ALA A 121 2.31 -12.61 6.43
CA ALA A 121 2.64 -12.40 5.03
C ALA A 121 3.26 -11.02 4.81
N LEU A 122 2.68 -9.99 5.41
CA LEU A 122 3.22 -8.63 5.36
C LEU A 122 4.63 -8.57 5.96
N VAL A 123 4.88 -9.16 7.12
CA VAL A 123 6.20 -9.22 7.77
C VAL A 123 7.24 -9.84 6.83
N ARG A 124 6.91 -10.98 6.20
CA ARG A 124 7.81 -11.61 5.22
C ARG A 124 8.10 -10.70 4.02
N ASN A 125 7.12 -9.98 3.53
CA ASN A 125 7.28 -9.08 2.39
C ASN A 125 8.12 -7.86 2.75
N VAL A 126 7.88 -7.24 3.91
CA VAL A 126 8.70 -6.13 4.42
C VAL A 126 10.16 -6.56 4.60
N GLY A 127 10.40 -7.77 5.11
CA GLY A 127 11.75 -8.33 5.27
C GLY A 127 12.49 -8.54 3.94
N ARG A 128 11.80 -8.54 2.80
CA ARG A 128 12.41 -8.63 1.45
C ARG A 128 12.72 -7.26 0.84
N ALA A 129 12.09 -6.19 1.33
CA ALA A 129 12.33 -4.84 0.86
C ALA A 129 13.76 -4.41 1.17
N ARG A 130 14.48 -3.84 0.18
CA ARG A 130 15.90 -3.48 0.27
C ARG A 130 16.16 -1.99 0.12
N HIS A 131 15.25 -1.28 -0.54
CA HIS A 131 15.45 0.11 -0.96
C HIS A 131 14.33 1.01 -0.47
N ARG A 132 14.46 1.48 0.78
CA ARG A 132 13.56 2.50 1.35
C ARG A 132 14.25 3.85 1.32
N SER A 133 13.68 4.83 0.62
CA SER A 133 14.21 6.20 0.55
C SER A 133 13.58 7.14 1.59
N GLY A 134 12.63 6.66 2.37
CA GLY A 134 11.93 7.42 3.41
C GLY A 134 11.23 6.49 4.41
N PRO A 135 10.46 7.05 5.36
CA PRO A 135 9.74 6.29 6.37
C PRO A 135 8.72 5.31 5.78
N LEU A 136 8.66 4.12 6.37
CA LEU A 136 7.65 3.11 6.10
C LEU A 136 6.61 3.10 7.23
N GLY A 137 5.36 3.43 6.89
CA GLY A 137 4.21 3.26 7.76
C GLY A 137 3.56 1.90 7.56
N ILE A 138 3.02 1.33 8.63
CA ILE A 138 2.21 0.12 8.56
C ILE A 138 0.87 0.37 9.23
N ASN A 139 -0.20 0.22 8.44
CA ASN A 139 -1.57 0.36 8.91
C ASN A 139 -2.10 -1.01 9.37
N ILE A 140 -2.58 -1.09 10.61
CA ILE A 140 -3.08 -2.32 11.23
C ILE A 140 -4.58 -2.22 11.54
N GLY A 141 -5.26 -3.36 11.54
CA GLY A 141 -6.67 -3.42 11.85
C GLY A 141 -7.07 -4.77 12.43
N LYS A 142 -8.28 -4.83 13.02
CA LYS A 142 -8.85 -6.09 13.49
C LYS A 142 -9.43 -6.92 12.35
N ASN A 143 -9.50 -8.24 12.52
CA ASN A 143 -10.26 -9.10 11.63
C ASN A 143 -11.76 -8.79 11.69
N ARG A 144 -12.47 -9.06 10.60
CA ARG A 144 -13.90 -8.82 10.48
C ARG A 144 -14.71 -9.60 11.51
N ASP A 145 -14.32 -10.85 11.75
CA ASP A 145 -14.97 -11.80 12.65
C ASP A 145 -14.59 -11.62 14.13
N THR A 146 -13.61 -10.76 14.43
CA THR A 146 -13.27 -10.41 15.82
C THR A 146 -14.29 -9.43 16.37
N PRO A 147 -14.97 -9.74 17.49
CA PRO A 147 -15.87 -8.81 18.16
C PRO A 147 -15.17 -7.52 18.58
N ASN A 148 -15.91 -6.41 18.66
CA ASN A 148 -15.31 -5.12 19.03
C ASN A 148 -14.72 -5.15 20.45
N GLU A 149 -15.31 -5.89 21.35
CA GLU A 149 -14.84 -6.10 22.74
C GLU A 149 -13.49 -6.81 22.81
N SER A 150 -13.11 -7.50 21.74
CA SER A 150 -11.83 -8.22 21.60
C SER A 150 -10.89 -7.57 20.60
N ALA A 151 -11.21 -6.38 20.09
CA ALA A 151 -10.45 -5.69 19.06
C ALA A 151 -9.00 -5.42 19.48
N GLU A 152 -8.78 -5.04 20.75
CA GLU A 152 -7.48 -4.76 21.33
C GLU A 152 -6.48 -5.90 21.09
N ARG A 153 -6.93 -7.15 21.25
CA ARG A 153 -6.07 -8.34 21.06
C ARG A 153 -5.55 -8.42 19.62
N ASP A 154 -6.38 -8.10 18.63
CA ASP A 154 -5.98 -8.12 17.23
C ASP A 154 -4.99 -6.99 16.93
N TYR A 155 -5.22 -5.79 17.46
CA TYR A 155 -4.30 -4.66 17.33
C TYR A 155 -2.96 -4.92 17.98
N LEU A 156 -2.94 -5.44 19.21
CA LEU A 156 -1.71 -5.79 19.93
C LEU A 156 -0.92 -6.85 19.17
N HIS A 157 -1.61 -7.92 18.70
CA HIS A 157 -0.95 -8.94 17.90
C HIS A 157 -0.28 -8.38 16.64
N CYS A 158 -0.98 -7.53 15.88
CA CYS A 158 -0.39 -6.88 14.71
C CYS A 158 0.77 -5.96 15.12
N LEU A 159 0.57 -5.14 16.16
CA LEU A 159 1.58 -4.18 16.64
C LEU A 159 2.89 -4.88 17.01
N GLU A 160 2.85 -5.93 17.82
CA GLU A 160 4.02 -6.72 18.20
C GLU A 160 4.81 -7.23 17.00
N ARG A 161 4.09 -7.65 15.94
CA ARG A 161 4.69 -8.20 14.72
C ARG A 161 5.32 -7.15 13.82
N VAL A 162 4.72 -5.94 13.76
CA VAL A 162 5.16 -4.90 12.83
C VAL A 162 6.06 -3.85 13.46
N TYR A 163 6.05 -3.71 14.79
CA TYR A 163 6.80 -2.69 15.53
C TYR A 163 8.29 -2.62 15.16
N PRO A 164 9.03 -3.75 15.05
CA PRO A 164 10.45 -3.70 14.71
C PRO A 164 10.72 -3.36 13.23
N LEU A 165 9.69 -3.25 12.39
CA LEU A 165 9.80 -3.11 10.93
C LEU A 165 9.32 -1.75 10.43
N ALA A 166 8.46 -1.08 11.21
CA ALA A 166 7.80 0.17 10.85
C ALA A 166 8.51 1.38 11.46
N ASP A 167 8.54 2.50 10.73
CA ASP A 167 8.96 3.78 11.27
C ASP A 167 7.80 4.48 12.00
N TYR A 168 6.56 4.17 11.63
CA TYR A 168 5.33 4.54 12.35
C TYR A 168 4.21 3.50 12.09
N VAL A 169 3.27 3.44 13.01
CA VAL A 169 2.10 2.54 12.90
C VAL A 169 0.82 3.38 12.91
N THR A 170 -0.10 3.05 12.02
CA THR A 170 -1.44 3.63 11.95
C THR A 170 -2.48 2.61 12.44
N VAL A 171 -3.38 3.05 13.32
CA VAL A 171 -4.45 2.24 13.95
C VAL A 171 -5.82 2.75 13.54
#